data_e13bc6c64da5fa47a5900d8c3c7e934b
#
_entry.id   e13bc6c64da5fa47a5900d8c3c7e934b
#
_cell.length_a   1.000
_cell.length_b   1.000
_cell.length_c   1.000
_cell.angle_alpha   90.00
_cell.angle_beta   90.00
_cell.angle_gamma   90.00
#
_symmetry.space_group_name_H-M   'P 1'
#
loop_
_entity.id
_entity.type
_entity.pdbx_description
1 polymer ?
#
loop_
_entity_poly.entity_id
_entity_poly.type
_entity_poly.pdbx_seq_one_letter_code
_entity_poly.pdbx_strand_id
1 'polypeptide(L)'
;MKYTAILLAGSRPGRDEFAHQFGTDMKALVAVGGEPMVRRPVRTLLASPRIAKVIILSQAPDRIASVIPSDPRLCFRSSSATIAQTMLDLCDDPETSWPLLVTTADHALLDAAIIDEFVRGAARADIAIGVVEQGELLHRLPHSQRTWLKFRGGAYTGANLFALLSPRVRPAIELWRSVEQDRKKGWRMIYLLGPVALAGTLLKLFTLDELLARLGRKLGLRIWAVTLSNPLAGVDVDKPADHTLVESILQGRA
;
A
#
# COMPACT_ATOMS: atom_id res chain seq x y z
N MET A 1 14.06 7.15 -13.93
CA MET A 1 14.01 5.77 -13.40
C MET A 1 12.56 5.29 -13.53
N LYS A 2 12.34 4.08 -14.05
CA LYS A 2 11.02 3.47 -14.14
C LYS A 2 10.90 2.34 -13.12
N TYR A 3 9.72 2.14 -12.58
CA TYR A 3 9.40 1.13 -11.56
C TYR A 3 8.68 -0.07 -12.18
N THR A 4 8.87 -1.24 -11.60
CA THR A 4 7.94 -2.34 -11.72
C THR A 4 6.87 -2.16 -10.64
N ALA A 5 5.61 -1.97 -11.06
CA ALA A 5 4.50 -1.88 -10.13
C ALA A 5 4.07 -3.28 -9.69
N ILE A 6 3.91 -3.47 -8.39
CA ILE A 6 3.34 -4.66 -7.76
C ILE A 6 1.95 -4.28 -7.26
N LEU A 7 0.93 -4.83 -7.88
CA LEU A 7 -0.45 -4.62 -7.47
C LEU A 7 -0.94 -5.83 -6.67
N LEU A 8 -1.20 -5.63 -5.40
CA LEU A 8 -1.74 -6.65 -4.51
C LEU A 8 -3.26 -6.73 -4.68
N ALA A 9 -3.74 -7.78 -5.34
CA ALA A 9 -5.15 -8.05 -5.61
C ALA A 9 -5.62 -9.36 -4.95
N GLY A 10 -4.96 -9.77 -3.88
CA GLY A 10 -5.30 -10.92 -3.08
C GLY A 10 -6.40 -10.64 -2.07
N SER A 11 -7.07 -11.71 -1.62
CA SER A 11 -8.02 -11.70 -0.50
C SER A 11 -7.40 -12.34 0.73
N ARG A 12 -7.87 -11.96 1.92
CA ARG A 12 -7.51 -12.66 3.15
C ARG A 12 -8.11 -14.08 3.14
N PRO A 13 -7.47 -15.06 3.80
CA PRO A 13 -8.07 -16.38 3.95
C PRO A 13 -9.45 -16.29 4.64
N GLY A 14 -10.43 -17.02 4.11
CA GLY A 14 -11.81 -17.03 4.61
C GLY A 14 -12.75 -16.23 3.73
N ARG A 15 -14.00 -16.09 4.21
CA ARG A 15 -15.04 -15.35 3.51
C ARG A 15 -14.80 -13.85 3.67
N ASP A 16 -14.75 -13.14 2.55
CA ASP A 16 -14.71 -11.68 2.54
C ASP A 16 -16.15 -11.14 2.59
N GLU A 17 -16.59 -10.72 3.79
CA GLU A 17 -17.95 -10.23 4.01
C GLU A 17 -18.27 -8.96 3.18
N PHE A 18 -17.27 -8.10 2.97
CA PHE A 18 -17.44 -6.94 2.12
C PHE A 18 -17.70 -7.35 0.67
N ALA A 19 -16.83 -8.18 0.09
CA ALA A 19 -17.01 -8.67 -1.27
C ALA A 19 -18.36 -9.39 -1.46
N HIS A 20 -18.76 -10.20 -0.47
CA HIS A 20 -20.01 -10.93 -0.52
C HIS A 20 -21.25 -10.02 -0.55
N GLN A 21 -21.25 -8.89 0.16
CA GLN A 21 -22.33 -7.89 0.10
C GLN A 21 -22.51 -7.30 -1.30
N PHE A 22 -21.46 -7.30 -2.12
CA PHE A 22 -21.48 -6.83 -3.50
C PHE A 22 -21.56 -7.96 -4.55
N GLY A 23 -21.98 -9.16 -4.13
CA GLY A 23 -22.24 -10.28 -5.03
C GLY A 23 -20.99 -10.96 -5.60
N THR A 24 -19.83 -10.78 -4.98
CA THR A 24 -18.58 -11.43 -5.37
C THR A 24 -17.88 -12.04 -4.15
N ASP A 25 -16.91 -12.91 -4.38
CA ASP A 25 -16.07 -13.53 -3.34
C ASP A 25 -14.66 -12.92 -3.30
N MET A 26 -14.36 -11.97 -4.21
CA MET A 26 -13.07 -11.29 -4.28
C MET A 26 -13.24 -9.78 -4.19
N LYS A 27 -12.65 -9.15 -3.18
CA LYS A 27 -12.68 -7.70 -2.97
C LYS A 27 -12.27 -6.92 -4.22
N ALA A 28 -11.22 -7.37 -4.91
CA ALA A 28 -10.71 -6.74 -6.12
C ALA A 28 -11.71 -6.68 -7.29
N LEU A 29 -12.74 -7.56 -7.28
CA LEU A 29 -13.79 -7.64 -8.30
C LEU A 29 -15.06 -6.84 -7.94
N VAL A 30 -15.17 -6.29 -6.74
CA VAL A 30 -16.27 -5.39 -6.36
C VAL A 30 -16.33 -4.24 -7.35
N ALA A 31 -17.54 -3.93 -7.85
CA ALA A 31 -17.73 -2.83 -8.78
C ALA A 31 -17.54 -1.48 -8.08
N VAL A 32 -16.70 -0.61 -8.65
CA VAL A 32 -16.46 0.77 -8.21
C VAL A 32 -16.43 1.68 -9.44
N GLY A 33 -17.32 2.66 -9.51
CA GLY A 33 -17.46 3.49 -10.68
C GLY A 33 -17.94 2.71 -11.93
N GLY A 34 -18.75 1.67 -11.73
CA GLY A 34 -19.30 0.83 -12.80
C GLY A 34 -18.34 -0.21 -13.40
N GLU A 35 -17.14 -0.39 -12.83
CA GLU A 35 -16.15 -1.37 -13.29
C GLU A 35 -15.52 -2.12 -12.11
N PRO A 36 -14.96 -3.35 -12.29
CA PRO A 36 -14.21 -4.02 -11.22
C PRO A 36 -13.13 -3.13 -10.64
N MET A 37 -13.09 -3.01 -9.31
CA MET A 37 -12.24 -2.07 -8.57
C MET A 37 -10.77 -2.15 -8.98
N VAL A 38 -10.25 -3.35 -9.21
CA VAL A 38 -8.87 -3.60 -9.65
C VAL A 38 -8.50 -2.91 -10.96
N ARG A 39 -9.46 -2.65 -11.85
CA ARG A 39 -9.21 -1.96 -13.12
C ARG A 39 -8.70 -0.54 -12.93
N ARG A 40 -9.16 0.14 -11.90
CA ARG A 40 -8.83 1.55 -11.63
C ARG A 40 -7.34 1.74 -11.38
N PRO A 41 -6.72 1.12 -10.35
CA PRO A 41 -5.28 1.25 -10.15
C PRO A 41 -4.46 0.66 -11.31
N VAL A 42 -4.91 -0.41 -11.97
CA VAL A 42 -4.22 -0.95 -13.15
C VAL A 42 -4.14 0.09 -14.26
N ARG A 43 -5.26 0.72 -14.61
CA ARG A 43 -5.31 1.77 -15.65
C ARG A 43 -4.38 2.94 -15.30
N THR A 44 -4.40 3.39 -14.05
CA THR A 44 -3.55 4.48 -13.58
C THR A 44 -2.06 4.10 -13.65
N LEU A 45 -1.70 2.89 -13.22
CA LEU A 45 -0.32 2.40 -13.30
C LEU A 45 0.16 2.31 -14.75
N LEU A 46 -0.65 1.77 -15.66
CA LEU A 46 -0.33 1.67 -17.08
C LEU A 46 -0.22 3.04 -17.77
N ALA A 47 -1.00 4.02 -17.34
CA ALA A 47 -0.94 5.38 -17.88
C ALA A 47 0.29 6.18 -17.35
N SER A 48 0.89 5.75 -16.24
CA SER A 48 2.01 6.47 -15.63
C SER A 48 3.32 6.25 -16.41
N PRO A 49 4.03 7.32 -16.81
CA PRO A 49 5.34 7.20 -17.44
C PRO A 49 6.43 6.68 -16.48
N ARG A 50 6.15 6.63 -15.18
CA ARG A 50 7.03 6.10 -14.13
C ARG A 50 7.02 4.58 -14.08
N ILE A 51 6.04 3.91 -14.69
CA ILE A 51 5.85 2.46 -14.62
C ILE A 51 6.27 1.79 -15.93
N ALA A 52 7.16 0.81 -15.82
CA ALA A 52 7.61 0.01 -16.96
C ALA A 52 6.78 -1.27 -17.13
N LYS A 53 6.41 -1.91 -16.02
CA LYS A 53 5.70 -3.18 -15.95
C LYS A 53 4.77 -3.21 -14.75
N VAL A 54 3.67 -3.92 -14.84
CA VAL A 54 2.73 -4.14 -13.73
C VAL A 54 2.60 -5.64 -13.47
N ILE A 55 2.97 -6.09 -12.29
CA ILE A 55 2.78 -7.45 -11.82
C ILE A 55 1.59 -7.46 -10.87
N ILE A 56 0.56 -8.20 -11.21
CA ILE A 56 -0.66 -8.33 -10.41
C ILE A 56 -0.58 -9.66 -9.66
N LEU A 57 -0.63 -9.58 -8.34
CA LEU A 57 -0.50 -10.72 -7.43
C LEU A 57 -1.86 -11.06 -6.81
N SER A 58 -2.34 -12.28 -7.05
CA SER A 58 -3.61 -12.76 -6.54
C SER A 58 -3.57 -14.27 -6.28
N GLN A 59 -4.44 -14.79 -5.41
CA GLN A 59 -4.67 -16.23 -5.26
C GLN A 59 -5.43 -16.82 -6.47
N ALA A 60 -6.11 -15.98 -7.26
CA ALA A 60 -6.83 -16.39 -8.46
C ALA A 60 -6.48 -15.48 -9.66
N PRO A 61 -5.23 -15.54 -10.17
CA PRO A 61 -4.75 -14.62 -11.20
C PRO A 61 -5.57 -14.65 -12.48
N ASP A 62 -6.08 -15.80 -12.90
CA ASP A 62 -6.90 -15.94 -14.12
C ASP A 62 -8.23 -15.17 -14.02
N ARG A 63 -8.83 -15.17 -12.83
CA ARG A 63 -10.07 -14.39 -12.58
C ARG A 63 -9.82 -12.89 -12.65
N ILE A 64 -8.68 -12.43 -12.17
CA ILE A 64 -8.29 -11.02 -12.30
C ILE A 64 -7.97 -10.70 -13.76
N ALA A 65 -7.25 -11.59 -14.45
CA ALA A 65 -6.91 -11.42 -15.87
C ALA A 65 -8.17 -11.32 -16.76
N SER A 66 -9.22 -12.09 -16.47
CA SER A 66 -10.46 -12.10 -17.26
C SER A 66 -11.22 -10.76 -17.26
N VAL A 67 -10.97 -9.90 -16.25
CA VAL A 67 -11.66 -8.60 -16.12
C VAL A 67 -10.79 -7.40 -16.51
N ILE A 68 -9.51 -7.60 -16.82
CA ILE A 68 -8.58 -6.52 -17.19
C ILE A 68 -8.27 -6.60 -18.69
N PRO A 69 -8.35 -5.48 -19.43
CA PRO A 69 -7.92 -5.43 -20.83
C PRO A 69 -6.45 -5.85 -20.99
N SER A 70 -6.14 -6.59 -22.04
CA SER A 70 -4.77 -7.04 -22.33
C SER A 70 -3.83 -5.86 -22.59
N ASP A 71 -2.66 -5.88 -21.96
CA ASP A 71 -1.54 -4.96 -22.21
C ASP A 71 -0.23 -5.76 -22.07
N PRO A 72 0.75 -5.61 -22.98
CA PRO A 72 2.00 -6.38 -22.94
C PRO A 72 2.85 -6.12 -21.68
N ARG A 73 2.59 -5.06 -20.95
CA ARG A 73 3.26 -4.73 -19.69
C ARG A 73 2.65 -5.42 -18.46
N LEU A 74 1.49 -6.09 -18.64
CA LEU A 74 0.82 -6.81 -17.55
C LEU A 74 1.39 -8.21 -17.38
N CYS A 75 1.58 -8.60 -16.12
CA CYS A 75 1.93 -9.95 -15.73
C CYS A 75 1.05 -10.36 -14.54
N PHE A 76 0.37 -11.49 -14.65
CA PHE A 76 -0.45 -12.04 -13.59
C PHE A 76 0.32 -13.20 -12.94
N ARG A 77 0.46 -13.17 -11.61
CA ARG A 77 1.17 -14.20 -10.85
C ARG A 77 0.36 -14.61 -9.63
N SER A 78 0.50 -15.86 -9.24
CA SER A 78 -0.04 -16.33 -7.96
C SER A 78 0.69 -15.66 -6.81
N SER A 79 -0.06 -15.22 -5.80
CA SER A 79 0.50 -14.75 -4.54
C SER A 79 0.76 -15.92 -3.60
N SER A 80 1.81 -15.83 -2.78
CA SER A 80 2.09 -16.74 -1.69
C SER A 80 1.09 -16.59 -0.54
N ALA A 81 1.24 -17.40 0.51
CA ALA A 81 0.31 -17.43 1.64
C ALA A 81 0.18 -16.09 2.38
N THR A 82 1.22 -15.26 2.37
CA THR A 82 1.23 -13.92 2.98
C THR A 82 1.84 -12.89 2.04
N ILE A 83 1.52 -11.61 2.25
CA ILE A 83 2.07 -10.51 1.45
C ILE A 83 3.60 -10.45 1.65
N ALA A 84 4.07 -10.57 2.88
CA ALA A 84 5.50 -10.52 3.18
C ALA A 84 6.25 -11.69 2.52
N GLN A 85 5.68 -12.91 2.49
CA GLN A 85 6.30 -14.02 1.78
C GLN A 85 6.36 -13.76 0.28
N THR A 86 5.26 -13.28 -0.31
CA THR A 86 5.23 -12.90 -1.75
C THR A 86 6.31 -11.85 -2.08
N MET A 87 6.52 -10.87 -1.20
CA MET A 87 7.57 -9.86 -1.40
C MET A 87 8.99 -10.44 -1.26
N LEU A 88 9.19 -11.45 -0.39
CA LEU A 88 10.46 -12.17 -0.31
C LEU A 88 10.73 -12.99 -1.57
N ASP A 89 9.70 -13.66 -2.09
CA ASP A 89 9.81 -14.43 -3.35
C ASP A 89 10.23 -13.51 -4.52
N LEU A 90 9.72 -12.27 -4.56
CA LEU A 90 10.17 -11.27 -5.52
C LEU A 90 11.61 -10.79 -5.29
N CYS A 91 12.10 -10.77 -4.04
CA CYS A 91 13.51 -10.47 -3.76
C CYS A 91 14.44 -11.58 -4.25
N ASP A 92 13.97 -12.82 -4.27
CA ASP A 92 14.73 -13.99 -4.67
C ASP A 92 14.63 -14.31 -6.18
N ASP A 93 13.64 -13.72 -6.87
CA ASP A 93 13.42 -13.89 -8.31
C ASP A 93 14.39 -12.99 -9.11
N PRO A 94 15.35 -13.55 -9.84
CA PRO A 94 16.30 -12.79 -10.67
C PRO A 94 15.63 -12.04 -11.82
N GLU A 95 14.40 -12.43 -12.23
CA GLU A 95 13.61 -11.77 -13.25
C GLU A 95 12.87 -10.53 -12.71
N THR A 96 12.92 -10.30 -11.40
CA THR A 96 12.32 -9.11 -10.80
C THR A 96 13.12 -7.86 -11.12
N SER A 97 12.54 -6.98 -11.93
CA SER A 97 13.16 -5.70 -12.29
C SER A 97 12.90 -4.65 -11.22
N TRP A 98 13.95 -4.19 -10.56
CA TRP A 98 13.91 -3.13 -9.54
C TRP A 98 14.05 -1.73 -10.15
N PRO A 99 13.54 -0.68 -9.52
CA PRO A 99 12.81 -0.63 -8.24
C PRO A 99 11.36 -1.06 -8.34
N LEU A 100 10.76 -1.41 -7.18
CA LEU A 100 9.36 -1.78 -7.05
C LEU A 100 8.51 -0.64 -6.49
N LEU A 101 7.34 -0.42 -7.08
CA LEU A 101 6.24 0.37 -6.52
C LEU A 101 5.12 -0.58 -6.12
N VAL A 102 4.85 -0.72 -4.83
CA VAL A 102 3.80 -1.61 -4.32
C VAL A 102 2.56 -0.81 -3.99
N THR A 103 1.41 -1.28 -4.46
CA THR A 103 0.08 -0.73 -4.12
C THR A 103 -0.96 -1.85 -4.08
N THR A 104 -2.19 -1.53 -3.73
CA THR A 104 -3.29 -2.48 -3.54
C THR A 104 -4.45 -2.23 -4.51
N ALA A 105 -5.22 -3.26 -4.81
CA ALA A 105 -6.37 -3.18 -5.71
C ALA A 105 -7.51 -2.28 -5.17
N ASP A 106 -7.55 -2.06 -3.85
CA ASP A 106 -8.53 -1.21 -3.17
C ASP A 106 -8.18 0.28 -3.15
N HIS A 107 -7.02 0.65 -3.69
CA HIS A 107 -6.65 2.05 -3.90
C HIS A 107 -7.34 2.63 -5.14
N ALA A 108 -8.68 2.65 -5.11
CA ALA A 108 -9.52 2.98 -6.26
C ALA A 108 -9.42 4.44 -6.73
N LEU A 109 -8.92 5.35 -5.89
CA LEU A 109 -8.72 6.77 -6.20
C LEU A 109 -7.26 7.11 -6.55
N LEU A 110 -6.40 6.11 -6.72
CA LEU A 110 -5.02 6.31 -7.18
C LEU A 110 -5.02 7.03 -8.53
N ASP A 111 -4.27 8.11 -8.64
CA ASP A 111 -4.07 8.88 -9.86
C ASP A 111 -2.59 9.04 -10.23
N ALA A 112 -2.33 9.58 -11.43
CA ALA A 112 -0.98 9.74 -11.94
C ALA A 112 -0.18 10.79 -11.16
N ALA A 113 -0.83 11.81 -10.59
CA ALA A 113 -0.18 12.85 -9.80
C ALA A 113 0.30 12.30 -8.47
N ILE A 114 -0.52 11.47 -7.81
CA ILE A 114 -0.15 10.74 -6.58
C ILE A 114 1.09 9.86 -6.83
N ILE A 115 1.09 9.09 -7.94
CA ILE A 115 2.26 8.25 -8.28
C ILE A 115 3.51 9.10 -8.51
N ASP A 116 3.39 10.20 -9.26
CA ASP A 116 4.54 11.05 -9.59
C ASP A 116 5.11 11.76 -8.35
N GLU A 117 4.25 12.28 -7.48
CA GLU A 117 4.64 12.88 -6.20
C GLU A 117 5.35 11.86 -5.31
N PHE A 118 4.75 10.67 -5.16
CA PHE A 118 5.30 9.60 -4.34
C PHE A 118 6.67 9.14 -4.83
N VAL A 119 6.82 8.87 -6.13
CA VAL A 119 8.08 8.43 -6.75
C VAL A 119 9.18 9.48 -6.62
N ARG A 120 8.85 10.76 -6.75
CA ARG A 120 9.82 11.85 -6.52
C ARG A 120 10.28 11.89 -5.06
N GLY A 121 9.35 11.77 -4.11
CA GLY A 121 9.67 11.72 -2.68
C GLY A 121 10.49 10.49 -2.30
N ALA A 122 10.27 9.35 -2.96
CA ALA A 122 10.96 8.09 -2.69
C ALA A 122 12.42 8.01 -3.19
N ALA A 123 12.86 8.92 -4.07
CA ALA A 123 14.09 8.76 -4.87
C ALA A 123 15.40 8.53 -4.09
N ARG A 124 15.46 8.88 -2.81
CA ARG A 124 16.65 8.75 -1.95
C ARG A 124 16.50 7.73 -0.81
N ALA A 125 15.36 7.06 -0.72
CA ALA A 125 15.11 6.00 0.26
C ALA A 125 15.66 4.66 -0.23
N ASP A 126 15.80 3.70 0.66
CA ASP A 126 15.83 2.28 0.32
C ASP A 126 14.39 1.74 0.41
N ILE A 127 13.60 2.26 1.37
CA ILE A 127 12.16 2.05 1.51
C ILE A 127 11.48 3.39 1.71
N ALA A 128 10.46 3.70 0.91
CA ALA A 128 9.57 4.83 1.16
C ALA A 128 8.13 4.34 1.40
N ILE A 129 7.42 5.03 2.30
CA ILE A 129 6.05 4.73 2.69
C ILE A 129 5.19 5.97 2.43
N GLY A 130 4.16 5.82 1.60
CA GLY A 130 3.19 6.89 1.34
C GLY A 130 2.25 7.07 2.54
N VAL A 131 2.12 8.30 3.00
CA VAL A 131 1.20 8.66 4.08
C VAL A 131 0.43 9.94 3.75
N VAL A 132 -0.72 10.12 4.39
CA VAL A 132 -1.53 11.34 4.32
C VAL A 132 -1.73 11.87 5.73
N GLU A 133 -1.59 13.17 5.91
CA GLU A 133 -1.82 13.83 7.20
C GLU A 133 -3.31 13.93 7.51
N GLN A 134 -3.64 13.79 8.79
CA GLN A 134 -5.02 13.83 9.29
C GLN A 134 -5.71 15.16 8.96
N GLY A 135 -5.02 16.28 9.16
CA GLY A 135 -5.56 17.61 8.93
C GLY A 135 -6.02 17.78 7.47
N GLU A 136 -5.16 17.43 6.53
CA GLU A 136 -5.44 17.53 5.09
C GLU A 136 -6.60 16.61 4.67
N LEU A 137 -6.60 15.35 5.16
CA LEU A 137 -7.66 14.41 4.82
C LEU A 137 -9.01 14.85 5.40
N LEU A 138 -9.06 15.23 6.67
CA LEU A 138 -10.30 15.65 7.32
C LEU A 138 -10.80 17.03 6.83
N HIS A 139 -9.92 17.91 6.35
CA HIS A 139 -10.33 19.13 5.68
C HIS A 139 -11.12 18.83 4.39
N ARG A 140 -10.67 17.86 3.60
CA ARG A 140 -11.34 17.44 2.36
C ARG A 140 -12.53 16.52 2.59
N LEU A 141 -12.43 15.61 3.58
CA LEU A 141 -13.39 14.55 3.89
C LEU A 141 -13.67 14.53 5.41
N PRO A 142 -14.47 15.47 5.95
CA PRO A 142 -14.65 15.66 7.40
C PRO A 142 -15.20 14.43 8.15
N HIS A 143 -15.95 13.58 7.46
CA HIS A 143 -16.59 12.39 8.04
C HIS A 143 -15.80 11.10 7.80
N SER A 144 -14.59 11.18 7.25
CA SER A 144 -13.76 10.01 6.96
C SER A 144 -13.30 9.32 8.24
N GLN A 145 -13.54 8.00 8.33
CA GLN A 145 -13.14 7.17 9.46
C GLN A 145 -11.94 6.32 9.07
N ARG A 146 -10.73 6.82 9.35
CA ARG A 146 -9.47 6.14 9.09
C ARG A 146 -8.75 5.78 10.38
N THR A 147 -7.84 4.82 10.30
CA THR A 147 -6.92 4.53 11.39
C THR A 147 -5.80 5.56 11.39
N TRP A 148 -5.70 6.32 12.49
CA TRP A 148 -4.71 7.37 12.64
C TRP A 148 -3.55 6.91 13.51
N LEU A 149 -2.35 6.92 12.94
CA LEU A 149 -1.10 6.76 13.69
C LEU A 149 -0.67 8.14 14.20
N LYS A 150 -0.67 8.30 15.52
CA LYS A 150 -0.40 9.59 16.19
C LYS A 150 1.05 9.67 16.62
N PHE A 151 1.73 10.73 16.19
CA PHE A 151 3.14 11.04 16.53
C PHE A 151 3.26 12.44 17.10
N ARG A 152 4.46 12.80 17.57
CA ARG A 152 4.78 14.20 17.86
C ARG A 152 4.73 14.99 16.54
N GLY A 153 3.90 16.02 16.49
CA GLY A 153 3.79 16.90 15.32
C GLY A 153 2.75 16.52 14.29
N GLY A 154 2.02 15.39 14.44
CA GLY A 154 0.95 15.06 13.51
C GLY A 154 0.35 13.66 13.69
N ALA A 155 -0.73 13.41 12.98
CA ALA A 155 -1.33 12.09 12.85
C ALA A 155 -1.44 11.74 11.36
N TYR A 156 -1.17 10.49 11.01
CA TYR A 156 -1.07 10.05 9.62
C TYR A 156 -1.85 8.77 9.39
N THR A 157 -2.36 8.60 8.18
CA THR A 157 -2.88 7.32 7.68
C THR A 157 -2.01 6.84 6.51
N GLY A 158 -1.92 5.53 6.31
CA GLY A 158 -1.21 4.96 5.15
C GLY A 158 -1.95 5.23 3.84
N ALA A 159 -1.19 5.40 2.77
CA ALA A 159 -1.70 5.60 1.41
C ALA A 159 -1.63 4.31 0.56
N ASN A 160 -1.37 3.15 1.16
CA ASN A 160 -1.17 1.88 0.44
C ASN A 160 -0.19 2.00 -0.74
N LEU A 161 0.84 2.85 -0.56
CA LEU A 161 1.94 3.06 -1.50
C LEU A 161 3.28 2.81 -0.81
N PHE A 162 4.08 1.91 -1.37
CA PHE A 162 5.42 1.61 -0.89
C PHE A 162 6.39 1.59 -2.07
N ALA A 163 7.55 2.21 -1.91
CA ALA A 163 8.66 2.07 -2.86
C ALA A 163 9.78 1.27 -2.21
N LEU A 164 10.22 0.24 -2.90
CA LEU A 164 11.33 -0.63 -2.53
C LEU A 164 12.39 -0.50 -3.62
N LEU A 165 13.55 0.07 -3.31
CA LEU A 165 14.45 0.52 -4.36
C LEU A 165 15.45 -0.55 -4.84
N SER A 166 15.67 -1.59 -4.04
CA SER A 166 16.56 -2.71 -4.41
C SER A 166 16.30 -3.93 -3.52
N PRO A 167 16.85 -5.13 -3.84
CA PRO A 167 16.75 -6.32 -2.99
C PRO A 167 17.36 -6.15 -1.59
N ARG A 168 18.16 -5.12 -1.35
CA ARG A 168 18.71 -4.80 -0.02
C ARG A 168 17.65 -4.58 1.06
N VAL A 169 16.39 -4.33 0.67
CA VAL A 169 15.25 -4.18 1.59
C VAL A 169 14.81 -5.49 2.26
N ARG A 170 15.35 -6.63 1.83
CA ARG A 170 15.03 -7.97 2.36
C ARG A 170 14.93 -8.03 3.89
N PRO A 171 15.87 -7.50 4.70
CA PRO A 171 15.77 -7.55 6.16
C PRO A 171 14.50 -6.89 6.71
N ALA A 172 14.01 -5.82 6.06
CA ALA A 172 12.77 -5.17 6.47
C ALA A 172 11.54 -6.02 6.14
N ILE A 173 11.55 -6.74 5.01
CA ILE A 173 10.47 -7.65 4.61
C ILE A 173 10.46 -8.89 5.52
N GLU A 174 11.61 -9.43 5.89
CA GLU A 174 11.73 -10.55 6.85
C GLU A 174 11.19 -10.15 8.23
N LEU A 175 11.49 -8.94 8.67
CA LEU A 175 10.91 -8.38 9.88
C LEU A 175 9.39 -8.29 9.76
N TRP A 176 8.86 -7.76 8.66
CA TRP A 176 7.42 -7.69 8.42
C TRP A 176 6.78 -9.09 8.45
N ARG A 177 7.37 -10.10 7.77
CA ARG A 177 6.89 -11.48 7.81
C ARG A 177 6.78 -12.01 9.24
N SER A 178 7.76 -11.72 10.09
CA SER A 178 7.75 -12.17 11.48
C SER A 178 6.59 -11.59 12.31
N VAL A 179 6.11 -10.40 11.93
CA VAL A 179 4.97 -9.72 12.57
C VAL A 179 3.64 -10.17 11.98
N GLU A 180 3.59 -10.41 10.64
CA GLU A 180 2.38 -10.85 9.95
C GLU A 180 1.92 -12.23 10.42
N GLN A 181 2.86 -13.15 10.62
CA GLN A 181 2.60 -14.53 11.07
C GLN A 181 2.14 -14.61 12.52
N ASP A 182 2.47 -13.63 13.32
CA ASP A 182 2.19 -13.67 14.75
C ASP A 182 1.71 -12.30 15.27
N ARG A 183 0.41 -12.04 15.05
CA ARG A 183 -0.24 -10.79 15.52
C ARG A 183 -0.08 -10.54 17.03
N LYS A 184 0.15 -11.59 17.83
CA LYS A 184 0.47 -11.47 19.24
C LYS A 184 1.90 -10.98 19.48
N LYS A 185 2.78 -11.09 18.46
CA LYS A 185 4.18 -10.63 18.49
C LYS A 185 4.39 -9.23 17.85
N GLY A 186 3.37 -8.42 17.70
CA GLY A 186 3.51 -6.98 17.47
C GLY A 186 4.51 -6.32 18.43
N TRP A 187 4.70 -6.90 19.61
CA TRP A 187 5.82 -6.69 20.54
C TRP A 187 7.19 -6.77 19.88
N ARG A 188 7.41 -7.63 18.86
CA ARG A 188 8.74 -7.78 18.25
C ARG A 188 9.16 -6.57 17.44
N MET A 189 8.24 -5.93 16.71
CA MET A 189 8.55 -4.63 16.10
C MET A 189 8.91 -3.59 17.15
N ILE A 190 8.16 -3.59 18.24
CA ILE A 190 8.35 -2.72 19.39
C ILE A 190 9.66 -3.09 20.12
N TYR A 191 9.94 -4.36 20.30
CA TYR A 191 11.18 -4.85 20.93
C TYR A 191 12.42 -4.53 20.07
N LEU A 192 12.29 -4.61 18.74
CA LEU A 192 13.33 -4.19 17.81
C LEU A 192 13.62 -2.68 17.89
N LEU A 193 12.61 -1.87 18.15
CA LEU A 193 12.81 -0.44 18.39
C LEU A 193 13.47 -0.17 19.75
N GLY A 194 13.41 -1.13 20.69
CA GLY A 194 13.92 -1.02 22.05
C GLY A 194 12.93 -0.35 23.02
N PRO A 195 13.09 -0.56 24.34
CA PRO A 195 12.14 -0.08 25.34
C PRO A 195 11.98 1.45 25.36
N VAL A 196 13.04 2.17 25.06
CA VAL A 196 13.02 3.65 24.97
C VAL A 196 12.18 4.11 23.79
N ALA A 197 12.28 3.44 22.62
CA ALA A 197 11.50 3.80 21.45
C ALA A 197 10.02 3.38 21.62
N LEU A 198 9.76 2.29 22.33
CA LEU A 198 8.39 1.90 22.70
C LEU A 198 7.75 2.94 23.61
N ALA A 199 8.39 3.26 24.74
CA ALA A 199 7.89 4.28 25.67
C ALA A 199 7.72 5.63 24.95
N GLY A 200 8.69 6.01 24.13
CA GLY A 200 8.64 7.25 23.36
C GLY A 200 7.52 7.28 22.30
N THR A 201 7.18 6.15 21.68
CA THR A 201 6.05 6.07 20.74
C THR A 201 4.72 6.16 21.49
N LEU A 202 4.57 5.43 22.59
CA LEU A 202 3.38 5.49 23.46
C LEU A 202 3.16 6.89 24.04
N LEU A 203 4.24 7.57 24.42
CA LEU A 203 4.21 8.94 24.94
C LEU A 203 4.22 10.01 23.84
N LYS A 204 4.16 9.61 22.54
CA LYS A 204 4.23 10.51 21.37
C LYS A 204 5.45 11.43 21.38
N LEU A 205 6.60 10.94 21.86
CA LEU A 205 7.83 11.72 21.94
C LEU A 205 8.59 11.81 20.60
N PHE A 206 8.26 10.93 19.64
CA PHE A 206 8.91 10.86 18.34
C PHE A 206 7.99 11.34 17.22
N THR A 207 8.58 11.99 16.22
CA THR A 207 7.94 12.20 14.92
C THR A 207 7.94 10.90 14.12
N LEU A 208 7.12 10.83 13.07
CA LEU A 208 7.12 9.69 12.14
C LEU A 208 8.51 9.46 11.54
N ASP A 209 9.17 10.53 11.08
CA ASP A 209 10.50 10.45 10.46
C ASP A 209 11.57 9.98 11.45
N GLU A 210 11.56 10.47 12.69
CA GLU A 210 12.48 10.00 13.73
C GLU A 210 12.34 8.50 14.00
N LEU A 211 11.08 7.99 14.01
CA LEU A 211 10.82 6.57 14.21
C LEU A 211 11.33 5.73 13.03
N LEU A 212 11.01 6.14 11.81
CA LEU A 212 11.45 5.46 10.58
C LEU A 212 12.98 5.49 10.44
N ALA A 213 13.62 6.62 10.74
CA ALA A 213 15.08 6.73 10.74
C ALA A 213 15.74 5.81 11.78
N ARG A 214 15.14 5.62 12.96
CA ARG A 214 15.62 4.66 13.98
C ARG A 214 15.50 3.22 13.49
N LEU A 215 14.36 2.86 12.89
CA LEU A 215 14.15 1.55 12.29
C LEU A 215 15.16 1.31 11.17
N GLY A 216 15.32 2.28 10.30
CA GLY A 216 16.27 2.22 9.18
C GLY A 216 17.69 1.99 9.65
N ARG A 217 18.18 2.73 10.67
CA ARG A 217 19.52 2.51 11.22
C ARG A 217 19.73 1.09 11.74
N LYS A 218 18.71 0.49 12.38
CA LYS A 218 18.81 -0.90 12.86
C LYS A 218 18.88 -1.94 11.75
N LEU A 219 18.25 -1.65 10.63
CA LEU A 219 18.20 -2.54 9.46
C LEU A 219 19.29 -2.24 8.44
N GLY A 220 20.10 -1.18 8.65
CA GLY A 220 21.08 -0.71 7.66
C GLY A 220 20.45 -0.11 6.41
N LEU A 221 19.24 0.46 6.53
CA LEU A 221 18.41 0.99 5.45
C LEU A 221 18.02 2.45 5.69
N ARG A 222 17.79 3.18 4.60
CA ARG A 222 17.16 4.51 4.63
C ARG A 222 15.66 4.35 4.44
N ILE A 223 14.91 4.56 5.52
CA ILE A 223 13.45 4.43 5.51
C ILE A 223 12.86 5.77 5.89
N TRP A 224 11.92 6.29 5.08
CA TRP A 224 11.17 7.49 5.43
C TRP A 224 9.75 7.49 4.89
N ALA A 225 8.94 8.41 5.39
CA ALA A 225 7.61 8.67 4.89
C ALA A 225 7.64 9.72 3.77
N VAL A 226 6.78 9.52 2.77
CA VAL A 226 6.43 10.55 1.79
C VAL A 226 5.02 11.02 2.12
N THR A 227 4.91 12.22 2.68
CA THR A 227 3.61 12.85 2.94
C THR A 227 3.05 13.37 1.63
N LEU A 228 1.92 12.80 1.21
CA LEU A 228 1.25 13.11 -0.04
C LEU A 228 0.31 14.31 0.15
N SER A 229 0.36 15.24 -0.79
CA SER A 229 -0.47 16.44 -0.79
C SER A 229 -1.92 16.18 -1.15
N ASN A 230 -2.18 15.13 -1.98
CA ASN A 230 -3.53 14.73 -2.32
C ASN A 230 -4.15 13.86 -1.20
N PRO A 231 -5.14 14.35 -0.43
CA PRO A 231 -5.74 13.60 0.66
C PRO A 231 -6.47 12.34 0.21
N LEU A 232 -6.89 12.25 -1.06
CA LEU A 232 -7.54 11.07 -1.62
C LEU A 232 -6.60 9.86 -1.70
N ALA A 233 -5.29 10.07 -1.64
CA ALA A 233 -4.30 9.00 -1.54
C ALA A 233 -4.46 8.14 -0.27
N GLY A 234 -5.04 8.69 0.80
CA GLY A 234 -5.34 7.97 2.04
C GLY A 234 -6.69 7.23 2.04
N VAL A 235 -7.38 7.15 0.90
CA VAL A 235 -8.70 6.53 0.79
C VAL A 235 -8.60 5.20 0.06
N ASP A 236 -8.81 4.11 0.78
CA ASP A 236 -9.00 2.76 0.27
C ASP A 236 -10.45 2.28 0.48
N VAL A 237 -10.85 1.23 -0.21
CA VAL A 237 -12.20 0.67 -0.14
C VAL A 237 -12.17 -0.63 0.66
N ASP A 238 -12.39 -0.54 1.99
CA ASP A 238 -12.36 -1.72 2.88
C ASP A 238 -13.75 -2.16 3.37
N LYS A 239 -14.73 -1.26 3.35
CA LYS A 239 -16.07 -1.46 3.89
C LYS A 239 -17.12 -0.69 3.08
N PRO A 240 -18.42 -1.00 3.25
CA PRO A 240 -19.50 -0.35 2.47
C PRO A 240 -19.50 1.18 2.54
N ALA A 241 -19.14 1.74 3.69
CA ALA A 241 -19.05 3.21 3.84
C ALA A 241 -17.94 3.81 2.94
N ASP A 242 -16.79 3.12 2.82
CA ASP A 242 -15.70 3.56 1.93
C ASP A 242 -16.13 3.45 0.47
N HIS A 243 -16.83 2.37 0.11
CA HIS A 243 -17.39 2.20 -1.24
C HIS A 243 -18.33 3.36 -1.60
N THR A 244 -19.29 3.68 -0.72
CA THR A 244 -20.23 4.80 -0.92
C THR A 244 -19.49 6.14 -1.05
N LEU A 245 -18.45 6.37 -0.23
CA LEU A 245 -17.63 7.57 -0.32
C LEU A 245 -16.89 7.65 -1.66
N VAL A 246 -16.24 6.59 -2.07
CA VAL A 246 -15.49 6.55 -3.34
C VAL A 246 -16.43 6.74 -4.54
N GLU A 247 -17.61 6.10 -4.54
CA GLU A 247 -18.62 6.32 -5.57
C GLU A 247 -19.04 7.80 -5.66
N SER A 248 -19.28 8.45 -4.52
CA SER A 248 -19.66 9.86 -4.50
C SER A 248 -18.56 10.78 -5.01
N ILE A 249 -17.29 10.50 -4.67
CA ILE A 249 -16.12 11.23 -5.19
C ILE A 249 -16.01 11.07 -6.70
N LEU A 250 -16.14 9.85 -7.22
CA LEU A 250 -16.05 9.56 -8.65
C LEU A 250 -17.17 10.24 -9.47
N GLN A 251 -18.31 10.47 -8.84
CA GLN A 251 -19.45 11.17 -9.44
C GLN A 251 -19.41 12.69 -9.23
N GLY A 252 -18.34 13.22 -8.61
CA GLY A 252 -18.19 14.65 -8.33
C GLY A 252 -19.16 15.18 -7.28
N ARG A 253 -19.69 14.32 -6.39
CA ARG A 253 -20.70 14.67 -5.37
C ARG A 253 -20.10 14.82 -3.96
N ALA A 254 -18.81 14.55 -3.76
CA ALA A 254 -18.11 14.65 -2.47
C ALA A 254 -16.76 15.37 -2.61
#